data_66d0cc93b80c0a88f6597dddd591a95a
#
_entry.id   66d0cc93b80c0a88f6597dddd591a95a
#
_cell.length_a   1.000
_cell.length_b   1.000
_cell.length_c   1.000
_cell.angle_alpha   90.00
_cell.angle_beta   90.00
_cell.angle_gamma   90.00
#
_symmetry.space_group_name_H-M   'P 1'
#
loop_
_entity.id
_entity.type
_entity.pdbx_description
1 polymer ?
#
loop_
_entity_poly.entity_id
_entity_poly.type
_entity_poly.pdbx_seq_one_letter_code
_entity_poly.pdbx_strand_id
1 'polypeptide(L)' 'AQEEGGSSSDGMKFLGAGIAFAGATIGAGMAIGRAGSAAIAATAENENLKTYGMIITALAEAVAIYGIVVALLILGS' A
#
# COMPACT_ATOMS: atom_id res chain seq x y z
N ALA A 1 10.31 -0.63 35.29
CA ALA A 1 11.05 0.33 34.49
C ALA A 1 11.45 -0.23 33.13
N GLN A 2 12.07 -1.41 33.14
CA GLN A 2 12.42 -2.06 31.89
C GLN A 2 11.20 -2.46 31.07
N GLU A 3 10.16 -2.92 31.76
CA GLU A 3 8.93 -3.29 31.11
C GLU A 3 8.25 -2.09 30.47
N GLU A 4 8.25 -0.97 31.17
CA GLU A 4 7.69 0.26 30.63
C GLU A 4 8.47 0.74 29.41
N GLY A 5 9.81 0.69 29.48
CA GLY A 5 10.64 1.04 28.35
C GLY A 5 10.43 0.11 27.17
N GLY A 6 10.35 -1.21 27.43
CA GLY A 6 10.10 -2.20 26.42
C GLY A 6 8.71 -2.05 25.79
N SER A 7 7.69 -1.84 26.65
CA SER A 7 6.32 -1.61 26.22
C SER A 7 6.21 -0.36 25.34
N SER A 8 6.84 0.72 25.79
CA SER A 8 6.82 1.98 25.04
C SER A 8 7.49 1.84 23.68
N SER A 9 8.63 1.15 23.65
CA SER A 9 9.36 0.89 22.42
C SER A 9 8.55 0.00 21.48
N ASP A 10 7.93 -1.04 22.00
CA ASP A 10 7.08 -1.94 21.23
C ASP A 10 5.84 -1.21 20.73
N GLY A 11 5.27 -0.36 21.58
CA GLY A 11 4.12 0.45 21.18
C GLY A 11 4.46 1.36 20.00
N MET A 12 5.62 1.97 20.03
CA MET A 12 6.06 2.84 18.93
C MET A 12 6.30 2.03 17.65
N LYS A 13 6.85 0.83 17.76
CA LYS A 13 7.02 -0.04 16.59
C LYS A 13 5.67 -0.43 15.98
N PHE A 14 4.72 -0.84 16.80
CA PHE A 14 3.39 -1.21 16.33
C PHE A 14 2.70 -0.02 15.67
N LEU A 15 2.80 1.14 16.28
CA LEU A 15 2.22 2.35 15.71
C LEU A 15 2.90 2.71 14.38
N GLY A 16 4.22 2.67 14.35
CA GLY A 16 4.99 2.96 13.13
C GLY A 16 4.65 2.01 12.00
N ALA A 17 4.58 0.71 12.30
CA ALA A 17 4.21 -0.30 11.30
C ALA A 17 2.78 -0.08 10.79
N GLY A 18 1.86 0.24 11.70
CA GLY A 18 0.48 0.52 11.33
C GLY A 18 0.36 1.75 10.45
N ILE A 19 1.07 2.82 10.78
CA ILE A 19 1.07 4.05 9.99
C ILE A 19 1.67 3.79 8.61
N ALA A 20 2.78 3.06 8.55
CA ALA A 20 3.43 2.73 7.29
C ALA A 20 2.49 1.96 6.37
N PHE A 21 1.83 0.93 6.90
CA PHE A 21 0.90 0.13 6.12
C PHE A 21 -0.35 0.92 5.74
N ALA A 22 -0.90 1.68 6.69
CA ALA A 22 -2.07 2.51 6.41
C ALA A 22 -1.78 3.53 5.31
N GLY A 23 -0.62 4.21 5.38
CA GLY A 23 -0.22 5.15 4.36
C GLY A 23 -0.07 4.50 2.99
N ALA A 24 0.58 3.34 2.95
CA ALA A 24 0.77 2.62 1.70
C ALA A 24 -0.56 2.15 1.10
N THR A 25 -1.46 1.61 1.93
CA THR A 25 -2.75 1.09 1.45
C THR A 25 -3.70 2.21 1.03
N ILE A 26 -3.70 3.33 1.74
CA ILE A 26 -4.50 4.49 1.35
C ILE A 26 -3.99 5.04 0.01
N GLY A 27 -2.68 5.22 -0.11
CA GLY A 27 -2.09 5.69 -1.37
C GLY A 27 -2.35 4.76 -2.53
N ALA A 28 -2.11 3.45 -2.32
CA ALA A 28 -2.37 2.44 -3.34
C ALA A 28 -3.85 2.38 -3.70
N GLY A 29 -4.74 2.45 -2.72
CA GLY A 29 -6.17 2.43 -2.95
C GLY A 29 -6.64 3.62 -3.78
N MET A 30 -6.12 4.80 -3.49
CA MET A 30 -6.43 5.99 -4.28
C MET A 30 -5.92 5.84 -5.72
N ALA A 31 -4.70 5.35 -5.88
CA ALA A 31 -4.12 5.16 -7.20
C ALA A 31 -4.90 4.11 -8.00
N ILE A 32 -5.24 2.98 -7.38
CA ILE A 32 -6.02 1.92 -8.03
C ILE A 32 -7.39 2.44 -8.41
N GLY A 33 -8.04 3.19 -7.54
CA GLY A 33 -9.34 3.77 -7.81
C GLY A 33 -9.32 4.69 -9.03
N ARG A 34 -8.34 5.56 -9.09
CA ARG A 34 -8.19 6.50 -10.21
C ARG A 34 -7.76 5.80 -11.49
N ALA A 35 -6.70 5.01 -11.42
CA ALA A 35 -6.18 4.30 -12.58
C ALA A 35 -7.16 3.26 -13.08
N GLY A 36 -7.79 2.54 -12.17
CA GLY A 36 -8.77 1.51 -12.52
C GLY A 36 -9.99 2.10 -13.22
N SER A 37 -10.54 3.19 -12.69
CA SER A 37 -11.67 3.87 -13.31
C SER A 37 -11.30 4.40 -14.70
N ALA A 38 -10.14 5.02 -14.81
CA ALA A 38 -9.66 5.54 -16.09
C ALA A 38 -9.43 4.41 -17.09
N ALA A 39 -8.88 3.28 -16.62
CA ALA A 39 -8.60 2.13 -17.46
C ALA A 39 -9.89 1.51 -18.00
N ILE A 40 -10.90 1.40 -17.15
CA ILE A 40 -12.20 0.86 -17.57
C ILE A 40 -12.82 1.77 -18.62
N ALA A 41 -12.82 3.07 -18.38
CA ALA A 41 -13.35 4.04 -19.33
C ALA A 41 -12.58 4.02 -20.66
N ALA A 42 -11.26 3.96 -20.59
CA ALA A 42 -10.42 3.91 -21.79
C ALA A 42 -10.65 2.62 -22.60
N THR A 43 -10.81 1.49 -21.90
CA THR A 43 -11.05 0.19 -22.55
C THR A 43 -12.40 0.19 -23.28
N ALA A 44 -13.39 0.91 -22.76
CA ALA A 44 -14.68 1.05 -23.42
C ALA A 44 -14.54 1.72 -24.79
N GLU A 45 -13.60 2.63 -24.93
CA GLU A 45 -13.33 3.31 -26.21
C GLU A 45 -12.33 2.56 -27.09
N ASN A 46 -11.33 1.92 -26.48
CA ASN A 46 -10.29 1.20 -27.19
C ASN A 46 -9.85 -0.02 -26.37
N GLU A 47 -10.32 -1.17 -26.79
CA GLU A 47 -10.09 -2.44 -26.10
C GLU A 47 -8.59 -2.75 -25.96
N ASN A 48 -7.74 -2.23 -26.86
CA ASN A 48 -6.30 -2.44 -26.78
C ASN A 48 -5.67 -1.83 -25.54
N LEU A 49 -6.35 -0.89 -24.88
CA LEU A 49 -5.85 -0.24 -23.67
C LEU A 49 -6.07 -1.07 -22.41
N LYS A 50 -6.80 -2.18 -22.51
CA LYS A 50 -7.07 -3.07 -21.37
C LYS A 50 -5.78 -3.56 -20.71
N THR A 51 -4.81 -3.98 -21.49
CA THR A 51 -3.54 -4.49 -20.97
C THR A 51 -2.77 -3.42 -20.22
N TYR A 52 -2.72 -2.21 -20.76
CA TYR A 52 -2.04 -1.10 -20.06
C TYR A 52 -2.71 -0.76 -18.75
N GLY A 53 -4.03 -0.78 -18.73
CA GLY A 53 -4.80 -0.56 -17.51
C GLY A 53 -4.50 -1.60 -16.44
N MET A 54 -4.42 -2.85 -16.83
CA MET A 54 -4.09 -3.94 -15.91
C MET A 54 -2.68 -3.79 -15.34
N ILE A 55 -1.73 -3.42 -16.18
CA ILE A 55 -0.33 -3.22 -15.75
C ILE A 55 -0.24 -2.07 -14.75
N ILE A 56 -0.85 -0.94 -15.06
CA ILE A 56 -0.81 0.24 -14.17
C ILE A 56 -1.47 -0.08 -12.83
N THR A 57 -2.62 -0.77 -12.86
CA THR A 57 -3.32 -1.14 -11.64
C THR A 57 -2.50 -2.11 -10.79
N ALA A 58 -1.85 -3.07 -11.44
CA ALA A 58 -0.97 -4.02 -10.75
C ALA A 58 0.24 -3.32 -10.11
N LEU A 59 0.81 -2.35 -10.80
CA LEU A 59 1.92 -1.56 -10.23
C LEU A 59 1.47 -0.76 -9.01
N ALA A 60 0.27 -0.19 -9.04
CA ALA A 60 -0.27 0.52 -7.88
C ALA A 60 -0.51 -0.42 -6.71
N GLU A 61 -1.01 -1.63 -6.98
CA GLU A 61 -1.21 -2.65 -5.96
C GLU A 61 0.11 -3.07 -5.30
N ALA A 62 1.19 -3.09 -6.06
CA ALA A 62 2.51 -3.41 -5.55
C ALA A 62 2.96 -2.45 -4.45
N VAL A 63 2.50 -1.20 -4.45
CA VAL A 63 2.81 -0.24 -3.40
C VAL A 63 2.28 -0.73 -2.05
N ALA A 64 1.06 -1.26 -2.01
CA ALA A 64 0.49 -1.81 -0.76
C ALA A 64 1.27 -3.04 -0.30
N ILE A 65 1.68 -3.90 -1.23
CA ILE A 65 2.49 -5.07 -0.90
C ILE A 65 3.84 -4.63 -0.34
N TYR A 66 4.45 -3.62 -0.95
CA TYR A 66 5.70 -3.06 -0.44
C TYR A 66 5.51 -2.49 0.96
N GLY A 67 4.35 -1.90 1.23
CA GLY A 67 4.00 -1.40 2.55
C GLY A 67 4.00 -2.50 3.60
N ILE A 68 3.53 -3.70 3.25
CA ILE A 68 3.59 -4.86 4.15
C ILE A 68 5.05 -5.19 4.50
N VAL A 69 5.93 -5.17 3.50
CA VAL A 69 7.35 -5.44 3.71
C VAL A 69 7.95 -4.42 4.68
N VAL A 70 7.67 -3.15 4.48
CA VAL A 70 8.16 -2.08 5.36
C VAL A 70 7.63 -2.28 6.78
N ALA A 71 6.34 -2.57 6.92
CA ALA A 71 5.73 -2.80 8.24
C ALA A 71 6.41 -3.99 8.95
N LEU A 72 6.67 -5.07 8.24
CA LEU A 72 7.35 -6.23 8.82
C LEU A 72 8.77 -5.92 9.21
N LEU A 73 9.49 -5.11 8.44
CA LEU A 73 10.83 -4.68 8.78
C LEU A 73 10.83 -3.82 10.04
N ILE A 74 9.85 -2.95 10.21
CA ILE A 74 9.72 -2.15 11.41
C ILE A 74 9.48 -3.05 12.62
N LEU A 75 8.55 -4.01 12.49
CA LEU A 75 8.24 -4.92 13.59
C LEU A 75 9.40 -5.84 13.95
N GLY A 76 10.23 -6.17 12.99
CA GLY A 76 11.39 -7.04 13.20
C GLY A 76 12.63 -6.34 13.72
N SER A 77 12.61 -5.02 13.83
CA SER A 77 13.80 -4.25 14.24
C SER A 77 13.92 -4.00 15.76
#